data_ab144ffa713d0dd58a631bdec0613232
#
_entry.id   ab144ffa713d0dd58a631bdec0613232
#
_cell.length_a   1.000
_cell.length_b   1.000
_cell.length_c   1.000
_cell.angle_alpha   90.00
_cell.angle_beta   90.00
_cell.angle_gamma   90.00
#
_symmetry.space_group_name_H-M   'P 1'
#
loop_
_entity.id
_entity.type
_entity.pdbx_description
1 polymer ?
#
loop_
_entity_poly.entity_id
_entity_poly.type
_entity_poly.pdbx_seq_one_letter_code
_entity_poly.pdbx_strand_id
1 'polypeptide(L)'
;MENWLTQWQKLKEKYPKGVLYVSSALLPMTIMLVVWFFMGSYPFGNKSLMTVVFDQQYISFYGLLKNAILSGDLSSLTYSFTKSIGGDMIGVLGYYLMSPFNIIYVLLPLNYIGLSVFLTIWLRYGAFGLSFAHLLI
;
A
#
# COMPACT_ATOMS: atom_id res chain seq x y z
N MET A 1 31.66 -19.86 -15.30
CA MET A 1 30.58 -18.97 -14.81
C MET A 1 29.31 -19.78 -14.66
N GLU A 2 28.91 -20.12 -13.44
CA GLU A 2 27.60 -20.76 -13.24
C GLU A 2 26.52 -19.76 -13.67
N ASN A 3 25.63 -20.23 -14.52
CA ASN A 3 24.55 -19.39 -15.04
C ASN A 3 23.58 -19.10 -13.87
N TRP A 4 23.07 -17.87 -13.76
CA TRP A 4 22.12 -17.46 -12.72
C TRP A 4 20.92 -18.40 -12.58
N LEU A 5 20.50 -19.04 -13.67
CA LEU A 5 19.47 -20.08 -13.69
C LEU A 5 19.84 -21.32 -12.85
N THR A 6 21.10 -21.75 -12.91
CA THR A 6 21.58 -22.90 -12.14
C THR A 6 21.63 -22.59 -10.63
N GLN A 7 22.00 -21.36 -10.27
CA GLN A 7 21.96 -20.90 -8.88
C GLN A 7 20.52 -20.84 -8.35
N TRP A 8 19.58 -20.37 -9.17
CA TRP A 8 18.15 -20.34 -8.82
C TRP A 8 17.57 -21.75 -8.58
N GLN A 9 17.92 -22.70 -9.42
CA GLN A 9 17.48 -24.10 -9.25
C GLN A 9 18.02 -24.70 -7.95
N LYS A 10 19.28 -24.48 -7.63
CA LYS A 10 19.91 -24.92 -6.36
C LYS A 10 19.21 -24.29 -5.13
N LEU A 11 18.80 -23.04 -5.23
CA LEU A 11 18.04 -22.38 -4.16
C LEU A 11 16.64 -22.98 -3.97
N LYS A 12 15.94 -23.28 -5.06
CA LYS A 12 14.61 -23.92 -5.00
C LYS A 12 14.67 -25.32 -4.40
N GLU A 13 15.73 -26.07 -4.68
CA GLU A 13 15.94 -27.41 -4.11
C GLU A 13 16.35 -27.36 -2.64
N LYS A 14 17.09 -26.33 -2.24
CA LYS A 14 17.63 -26.18 -0.90
C LYS A 14 16.60 -25.68 0.11
N TYR A 15 15.67 -24.83 -0.32
CA TYR A 15 14.72 -24.18 0.58
C TYR A 15 13.27 -24.56 0.25
N PRO A 16 12.44 -24.90 1.28
CA PRO A 16 11.03 -25.16 1.05
C PRO A 16 10.33 -23.91 0.51
N LYS A 17 9.34 -24.10 -0.36
CA LYS A 17 8.61 -23.00 -1.03
C LYS A 17 8.12 -21.92 -0.04
N GLY A 18 7.65 -22.35 1.14
CA GLY A 18 7.19 -21.42 2.17
C GLY A 18 8.27 -20.43 2.63
N VAL A 19 9.51 -20.88 2.79
CA VAL A 19 10.64 -20.01 3.18
C VAL A 19 10.94 -19.00 2.08
N LEU A 20 10.89 -19.41 0.81
CA LEU A 20 11.10 -18.51 -0.32
C LEU A 20 10.02 -17.43 -0.38
N TYR A 21 8.74 -17.78 -0.19
CA TYR A 21 7.65 -16.81 -0.17
C TYR A 21 7.81 -15.81 1.00
N VAL A 22 8.05 -16.32 2.20
CA VAL A 22 8.22 -15.44 3.38
C VAL A 22 9.43 -14.50 3.23
N SER A 23 10.57 -15.02 2.77
CA SER A 23 11.76 -14.19 2.54
C SER A 23 11.55 -13.14 1.45
N SER A 24 10.85 -13.49 0.38
CA SER A 24 10.52 -12.56 -0.71
C SER A 24 9.59 -11.42 -0.28
N ALA A 25 8.71 -11.67 0.71
CA ALA A 25 7.89 -10.62 1.28
C ALA A 25 8.69 -9.75 2.27
N LEU A 26 9.41 -10.39 3.20
CA LEU A 26 10.08 -9.70 4.28
C LEU A 26 11.28 -8.85 3.81
N LEU A 27 11.99 -9.29 2.77
CA LEU A 27 13.18 -8.59 2.30
C LEU A 27 12.87 -7.16 1.83
N PRO A 28 11.93 -6.90 0.90
CA PRO A 28 11.59 -5.54 0.52
C PRO A 28 10.96 -4.72 1.66
N MET A 29 10.19 -5.37 2.55
CA MET A 29 9.62 -4.71 3.72
C MET A 29 10.71 -4.22 4.68
N THR A 30 11.72 -5.04 4.96
CA THR A 30 12.86 -4.67 5.83
C THR A 30 13.73 -3.60 5.20
N ILE A 31 14.03 -3.69 3.91
CA ILE A 31 14.80 -2.65 3.20
C ILE A 31 14.08 -1.30 3.33
N MET A 32 12.77 -1.26 3.13
CA MET A 32 12.01 -0.01 3.23
C MET A 32 11.97 0.55 4.65
N LEU A 33 11.88 -0.31 5.69
CA LEU A 33 11.99 0.16 7.07
C LEU A 33 13.34 0.82 7.35
N VAL A 34 14.43 0.20 6.88
CA VAL A 34 15.78 0.75 7.02
C VAL A 34 15.90 2.11 6.30
N VAL A 35 15.40 2.20 5.07
CA VAL A 35 15.41 3.46 4.31
C VAL A 35 14.64 4.56 5.06
N TRP A 36 13.43 4.29 5.52
CA TRP A 36 12.63 5.27 6.26
C TRP A 36 13.27 5.69 7.58
N PHE A 37 13.94 4.76 8.27
CA PHE A 37 14.69 5.07 9.47
C PHE A 37 15.81 6.08 9.18
N PHE A 38 16.64 5.82 8.17
CA PHE A 38 17.74 6.73 7.80
C PHE A 38 17.24 8.07 7.22
N MET A 39 16.11 8.08 6.55
CA MET A 39 15.50 9.32 6.05
C MET A 39 14.85 10.14 7.16
N GLY A 40 14.66 9.60 8.35
CA GLY A 40 13.91 10.24 9.43
C GLY A 40 12.42 10.44 9.10
N SER A 41 11.86 9.50 8.33
CA SER A 41 10.44 9.52 7.95
C SER A 41 9.57 8.86 9.02
N TYR A 42 8.29 9.26 9.08
CA TYR A 42 7.31 8.63 9.96
C TYR A 42 7.28 7.10 9.77
N PRO A 43 7.21 6.26 10.83
CA PRO A 43 7.08 6.60 12.26
C PRO A 43 8.40 6.84 12.98
N PHE A 44 9.55 6.77 12.31
CA PHE A 44 10.88 6.86 12.93
C PHE A 44 11.39 8.30 13.12
N GLY A 45 10.71 9.28 12.52
CA GLY A 45 11.06 10.69 12.61
C GLY A 45 9.91 11.62 12.22
N ASN A 46 10.23 12.90 12.09
CA ASN A 46 9.22 13.96 11.90
C ASN A 46 8.91 14.25 10.42
N LYS A 47 9.60 13.61 9.47
CA LYS A 47 9.32 13.82 8.06
C LYS A 47 8.08 13.03 7.65
N SER A 48 7.08 13.73 7.11
CA SER A 48 5.87 13.11 6.59
C SER A 48 6.18 12.25 5.36
N LEU A 49 5.55 11.08 5.28
CA LEU A 49 5.49 10.30 4.04
C LEU A 49 4.47 10.89 3.05
N MET A 50 3.68 11.86 3.50
CA MET A 50 2.67 12.53 2.70
C MET A 50 3.34 13.70 1.96
N THR A 51 3.51 13.55 0.64
CA THR A 51 3.95 14.63 -0.25
C THR A 51 2.75 15.44 -0.73
N VAL A 52 2.99 16.59 -1.35
CA VAL A 52 1.97 17.59 -1.71
C VAL A 52 0.71 16.99 -2.34
N VAL A 53 0.84 16.11 -3.34
CA VAL A 53 -0.31 15.48 -4.01
C VAL A 53 -1.04 14.52 -3.08
N PHE A 54 -0.31 13.77 -2.26
CA PHE A 54 -0.89 12.81 -1.34
C PHE A 54 -1.69 13.50 -0.24
N ASP A 55 -1.16 14.56 0.34
CA ASP A 55 -1.79 15.34 1.38
C ASP A 55 -3.06 16.07 0.88
N GLN A 56 -2.99 16.68 -0.29
CA GLN A 56 -4.09 17.48 -0.84
C GLN A 56 -5.23 16.65 -1.44
N GLN A 57 -4.95 15.53 -2.08
CA GLN A 57 -5.96 14.77 -2.82
C GLN A 57 -6.34 13.44 -2.15
N TYR A 58 -5.34 12.60 -1.82
CA TYR A 58 -5.64 11.25 -1.34
C TYR A 58 -6.33 11.21 0.01
N ILE A 59 -5.96 12.11 0.95
CA ILE A 59 -6.58 12.15 2.28
C ILE A 59 -8.07 12.45 2.17
N SER A 60 -8.45 13.39 1.33
CA SER A 60 -9.86 13.74 1.10
C SER A 60 -10.64 12.56 0.52
N PHE A 61 -10.07 11.82 -0.43
CA PHE A 61 -10.71 10.65 -1.03
C PHE A 61 -10.80 9.46 -0.06
N TYR A 62 -9.81 9.26 0.81
CA TYR A 62 -9.89 8.23 1.85
C TYR A 62 -10.93 8.58 2.92
N GLY A 63 -11.08 9.86 3.26
CA GLY A 63 -12.16 10.33 4.11
C GLY A 63 -13.55 10.05 3.52
N LEU A 64 -13.71 10.31 2.22
CA LEU A 64 -14.94 10.01 1.50
C LEU A 64 -15.23 8.50 1.45
N LEU A 65 -14.24 7.67 1.13
CA LEU A 65 -14.37 6.21 1.13
C LEU A 65 -14.79 5.69 2.52
N LYS A 66 -14.13 6.17 3.56
CA LYS A 66 -14.45 5.80 4.94
C LYS A 66 -15.89 6.15 5.29
N ASN A 67 -16.31 7.37 5.01
CA ASN A 67 -17.66 7.83 5.30
C ASN A 67 -18.70 7.03 4.51
N ALA A 68 -18.47 6.77 3.23
CA ALA A 68 -19.37 5.98 2.38
C ALA A 68 -19.56 4.55 2.92
N ILE A 69 -18.47 3.90 3.36
CA ILE A 69 -18.53 2.53 3.91
C ILE A 69 -19.21 2.52 5.28
N LEU A 70 -18.87 3.46 6.18
CA LEU A 70 -19.42 3.49 7.54
C LEU A 70 -20.89 3.93 7.58
N SER A 71 -21.32 4.81 6.68
CA SER A 71 -22.73 5.24 6.57
C SER A 71 -23.59 4.25 5.78
N GLY A 72 -22.98 3.34 5.01
CA GLY A 72 -23.67 2.45 4.08
C GLY A 72 -24.17 3.16 2.81
N ASP A 73 -23.90 4.45 2.65
CA ASP A 73 -24.27 5.24 1.47
C ASP A 73 -23.13 5.24 0.44
N LEU A 74 -23.18 4.29 -0.47
CA LEU A 74 -22.21 4.16 -1.56
C LEU A 74 -22.49 5.08 -2.74
N SER A 75 -23.59 5.83 -2.73
CA SER A 75 -23.93 6.76 -3.83
C SER A 75 -22.89 7.87 -3.99
N SER A 76 -22.31 8.31 -2.87
CA SER A 76 -21.23 9.31 -2.85
C SER A 76 -19.94 8.85 -3.56
N LEU A 77 -19.75 7.54 -3.75
CA LEU A 77 -18.64 6.97 -4.53
C LEU A 77 -18.90 7.01 -6.04
N THR A 78 -20.12 7.19 -6.47
CA THR A 78 -20.46 7.33 -7.89
C THR A 78 -20.55 8.79 -8.31
N TYR A 79 -21.15 9.64 -7.48
CA TYR A 79 -21.28 11.08 -7.72
C TYR A 79 -21.14 11.84 -6.40
N SER A 80 -20.39 12.92 -6.39
CA SER A 80 -20.24 13.76 -5.20
C SER A 80 -20.29 15.24 -5.52
N PHE A 81 -21.08 15.98 -4.75
CA PHE A 81 -21.12 17.45 -4.79
C PHE A 81 -19.92 18.09 -4.13
N THR A 82 -19.14 17.34 -3.32
CA THR A 82 -17.92 17.86 -2.66
C THR A 82 -16.73 17.95 -3.60
N LYS A 83 -16.83 17.34 -4.80
CA LYS A 83 -15.81 17.45 -5.84
C LYS A 83 -16.06 18.73 -6.66
N SER A 84 -15.47 19.84 -6.23
CA SER A 84 -15.63 21.15 -6.90
C SER A 84 -17.10 21.58 -6.98
N ILE A 85 -17.66 21.65 -8.16
CA ILE A 85 -19.09 21.97 -8.41
C ILE A 85 -19.98 20.73 -8.55
N GLY A 86 -19.48 19.56 -8.15
CA GLY A 86 -20.08 18.26 -8.36
C GLY A 86 -19.49 17.53 -9.56
N GLY A 87 -19.41 16.21 -9.46
CA GLY A 87 -18.87 15.41 -10.55
C GLY A 87 -18.87 13.91 -10.31
N ASP A 88 -18.60 13.19 -11.40
CA ASP A 88 -18.43 11.76 -11.40
C ASP A 88 -17.22 11.34 -10.55
N MET A 89 -17.46 10.40 -9.67
CA MET A 89 -16.44 9.83 -8.76
C MET A 89 -15.98 8.45 -9.20
N ILE A 90 -16.56 7.84 -10.23
CA ILE A 90 -16.22 6.49 -10.69
C ILE A 90 -14.76 6.42 -11.13
N GLY A 91 -14.28 7.43 -11.86
CA GLY A 91 -12.87 7.52 -12.24
C GLY A 91 -11.92 7.64 -11.05
N VAL A 92 -12.31 8.43 -10.03
CA VAL A 92 -11.56 8.56 -8.78
C VAL A 92 -11.58 7.25 -7.99
N LEU A 93 -12.74 6.60 -7.91
CA LEU A 93 -12.89 5.29 -7.28
C LEU A 93 -11.92 4.28 -7.91
N GLY A 94 -11.96 4.12 -9.24
CA GLY A 94 -11.11 3.18 -9.96
C GLY A 94 -9.63 3.46 -9.80
N TYR A 95 -9.23 4.73 -9.88
CA TYR A 95 -7.82 5.12 -9.85
C TYR A 95 -7.21 5.14 -8.44
N TYR A 96 -7.94 5.68 -7.45
CA TYR A 96 -7.40 5.93 -6.12
C TYR A 96 -7.87 4.94 -5.05
N LEU A 97 -9.11 4.45 -5.13
CA LEU A 97 -9.79 3.79 -4.02
C LEU A 97 -9.92 2.26 -4.17
N MET A 98 -9.79 1.71 -5.37
CA MET A 98 -10.00 0.27 -5.65
C MET A 98 -8.88 -0.66 -5.13
N SER A 99 -7.81 -0.13 -4.56
CA SER A 99 -6.76 -0.97 -3.98
C SER A 99 -7.25 -1.67 -2.70
N PRO A 100 -7.07 -2.99 -2.56
CA PRO A 100 -7.48 -3.72 -1.36
C PRO A 100 -6.78 -3.22 -0.09
N PHE A 101 -5.59 -2.64 -0.21
CA PHE A 101 -4.86 -2.06 0.90
C PHE A 101 -5.52 -0.80 1.47
N ASN A 102 -6.43 -0.17 0.73
CA ASN A 102 -7.13 1.01 1.20
C ASN A 102 -8.14 0.72 2.33
N ILE A 103 -8.44 -0.55 2.59
CA ILE A 103 -9.23 -0.96 3.76
C ILE A 103 -8.59 -0.47 5.08
N ILE A 104 -7.26 -0.30 5.11
CA ILE A 104 -6.54 0.20 6.29
C ILE A 104 -7.03 1.60 6.68
N TYR A 105 -7.35 2.46 5.69
CA TYR A 105 -7.87 3.81 5.97
C TYR A 105 -9.29 3.80 6.54
N VAL A 106 -10.06 2.76 6.24
CA VAL A 106 -11.41 2.57 6.80
C VAL A 106 -11.32 2.10 8.25
N LEU A 107 -10.41 1.16 8.53
CA LEU A 107 -10.25 0.55 9.85
C LEU A 107 -9.65 1.50 10.89
N LEU A 108 -8.70 2.35 10.49
CA LEU A 108 -8.03 3.27 11.41
C LEU A 108 -8.75 4.61 11.50
N PRO A 109 -8.78 5.27 12.69
CA PRO A 109 -9.29 6.63 12.83
C PRO A 109 -8.48 7.63 12.01
N LEU A 110 -9.12 8.70 11.52
CA LEU A 110 -8.47 9.75 10.72
C LEU A 110 -7.28 10.41 11.43
N ASN A 111 -7.28 10.45 12.75
CA ASN A 111 -6.15 10.97 13.54
C ASN A 111 -4.85 10.17 13.34
N TYR A 112 -4.96 8.91 12.87
CA TYR A 112 -3.82 8.04 12.59
C TYR A 112 -3.54 7.90 11.09
N ILE A 113 -3.89 8.92 10.29
CA ILE A 113 -3.73 8.88 8.83
C ILE A 113 -2.27 8.61 8.42
N GLY A 114 -1.30 9.18 9.13
CA GLY A 114 0.12 8.92 8.89
C GLY A 114 0.49 7.44 9.06
N LEU A 115 -0.06 6.79 10.09
CA LEU A 115 0.12 5.35 10.32
C LEU A 115 -0.56 4.53 9.22
N SER A 116 -1.76 4.92 8.79
CA SER A 116 -2.46 4.26 7.69
C SER A 116 -1.66 4.30 6.39
N VAL A 117 -1.07 5.46 6.07
CA VAL A 117 -0.19 5.63 4.91
C VAL A 117 1.03 4.73 5.01
N PHE A 118 1.72 4.77 6.14
CA PHE A 118 2.90 3.94 6.40
C PHE A 118 2.57 2.45 6.21
N LEU A 119 1.54 1.94 6.88
CA LEU A 119 1.14 0.54 6.80
C LEU A 119 0.74 0.13 5.38
N THR A 120 -0.01 0.98 4.68
CA THR A 120 -0.45 0.71 3.31
C THR A 120 0.74 0.57 2.37
N ILE A 121 1.71 1.48 2.43
CA ILE A 121 2.90 1.43 1.59
C ILE A 121 3.76 0.21 1.97
N TRP A 122 3.98 -0.01 3.25
CA TRP A 122 4.79 -1.11 3.75
C TRP A 122 4.26 -2.49 3.34
N LEU A 123 2.94 -2.70 3.47
CA LEU A 123 2.30 -3.95 3.05
C LEU A 123 2.30 -4.14 1.53
N ARG A 124 2.22 -3.06 0.75
CA ARG A 124 2.36 -3.13 -0.71
C ARG A 124 3.74 -3.65 -1.13
N TYR A 125 4.81 -3.24 -0.46
CA TYR A 125 6.15 -3.79 -0.73
C TYR A 125 6.22 -5.29 -0.45
N GLY A 126 5.61 -5.76 0.63
CA GLY A 126 5.49 -7.19 0.91
C GLY A 126 4.70 -7.94 -0.15
N ALA A 127 3.57 -7.39 -0.58
CA ALA A 127 2.74 -7.97 -1.63
C ALA A 127 3.45 -8.02 -2.99
N PHE A 128 4.24 -7.01 -3.34
CA PHE A 128 5.08 -7.05 -4.55
C PHE A 128 6.11 -8.17 -4.48
N GLY A 129 6.79 -8.34 -3.34
CA GLY A 129 7.72 -9.43 -3.14
C GLY A 129 7.06 -10.80 -3.28
N LEU A 130 5.88 -10.99 -2.67
CA LEU A 130 5.09 -12.22 -2.80
C LEU A 130 4.66 -12.50 -4.24
N SER A 131 4.15 -11.49 -4.94
CA SER A 131 3.69 -11.63 -6.33
C SER A 131 4.84 -12.00 -7.26
N PHE A 132 6.00 -11.38 -7.05
CA PHE A 132 7.20 -11.71 -7.81
C PHE A 132 7.70 -13.13 -7.53
N ALA A 133 7.69 -13.54 -6.26
CA ALA A 133 8.04 -14.91 -5.88
C ALA A 133 7.09 -15.92 -6.51
N HIS A 134 5.78 -15.63 -6.53
CA HIS A 134 4.78 -16.51 -7.15
C HIS A 134 5.03 -16.71 -8.66
N LEU A 135 5.53 -15.68 -9.33
CA LEU A 135 5.88 -15.78 -10.75
C LEU A 135 7.11 -16.65 -11.00
N LEU A 136 8.08 -16.68 -10.06
CA LEU A 136 9.38 -17.36 -10.23
C LEU A 136 9.43 -18.78 -9.66
N ILE A 137 8.59 -19.08 -8.67
CA ILE A 137 8.55 -20.37 -7.96
C ILE A 137 7.49 -21.28 -8.55
#